data_b1f79f9b30ce3ead0ac60ba1d068384f
#
_entry.id   b1f79f9b30ce3ead0ac60ba1d068384f
#
_cell.length_a   1.000
_cell.length_b   1.000
_cell.length_c   1.000
_cell.angle_alpha   90.00
_cell.angle_beta   90.00
_cell.angle_gamma   90.00
#
_symmetry.space_group_name_H-M   'P 1'
#
loop_
_entity.id
_entity.type
_entity.pdbx_description
1 polymer ?
#
loop_
_entity_poly.entity_id
_entity_poly.type
_entity_poly.pdbx_seq_one_letter_code
_entity_poly.pdbx_strand_id
1 'polypeptide(L)'
;MKLIDTHTHLYAPQFDSDRSELIHAAKMAGIQSVLLPNEDASSIPAIHALCEQEPDFAYPMMGLHPTSVDGDYINEMKKIEHALTRRKYYAIGEIGIDLYWDKQYCTEQKAAFETQLQWSLDLHLPVAIHMRDAFHETMDSIYKTGADRLKGVFHCFGGTTDEWNEISKLTAFYVGIGGIVTYKNNVLSETLKHIPIERIVLETDSPYLAPVPYRGKRNIPTYIIETAKKVADCYAIPVEKLAAITTRNSLELFAIPDKSIFDKKI
;
A
#
# COMPACT_ATOMS: atom_id res chain seq x y z
N MET A 1 -17.68 11.90 -3.12
CA MET A 1 -16.23 11.71 -3.34
C MET A 1 -15.99 10.22 -3.41
N LYS A 2 -15.22 9.74 -4.39
CA LYS A 2 -14.84 8.31 -4.53
C LYS A 2 -13.37 8.17 -4.21
N LEU A 3 -13.00 7.20 -3.36
CA LEU A 3 -11.63 6.92 -2.92
C LEU A 3 -11.34 5.43 -2.99
N ILE A 4 -10.06 5.08 -3.11
CA ILE A 4 -9.53 3.73 -2.92
C ILE A 4 -8.49 3.81 -1.82
N ASP A 5 -8.58 2.90 -0.85
CA ASP A 5 -7.56 2.70 0.18
C ASP A 5 -6.59 1.64 -0.33
N THR A 6 -5.41 2.07 -0.78
CA THR A 6 -4.47 1.16 -1.43
C THR A 6 -3.65 0.31 -0.48
N HIS A 7 -3.79 0.50 0.84
CA HIS A 7 -3.07 -0.28 1.84
C HIS A 7 -3.78 -0.25 3.20
N THR A 8 -4.37 -1.37 3.60
CA THR A 8 -5.03 -1.52 4.90
C THR A 8 -5.03 -2.96 5.38
N HIS A 9 -4.72 -3.20 6.65
CA HIS A 9 -4.77 -4.52 7.29
C HIS A 9 -6.16 -4.78 7.90
N LEU A 10 -7.23 -4.47 7.17
CA LEU A 10 -8.61 -4.60 7.66
C LEU A 10 -9.01 -6.04 8.04
N TYR A 11 -8.24 -7.04 7.62
CA TYR A 11 -8.35 -8.43 8.04
C TYR A 11 -7.80 -8.71 9.44
N ALA A 12 -7.01 -7.79 10.01
CA ALA A 12 -6.31 -7.98 11.27
C ALA A 12 -7.25 -8.17 12.48
N PRO A 13 -6.83 -8.93 13.52
CA PRO A 13 -7.66 -9.23 14.68
C PRO A 13 -8.16 -7.99 15.44
N GLN A 14 -7.46 -6.86 15.32
CA GLN A 14 -7.89 -5.60 15.93
C GLN A 14 -9.26 -5.13 15.43
N PHE A 15 -9.74 -5.67 14.32
CA PHE A 15 -11.03 -5.32 13.72
C PHE A 15 -12.12 -6.38 13.92
N ASP A 16 -11.84 -7.52 14.57
CA ASP A 16 -12.77 -8.65 14.67
C ASP A 16 -14.14 -8.26 15.24
N SER A 17 -14.15 -7.33 16.21
CA SER A 17 -15.38 -6.92 16.89
C SER A 17 -16.31 -6.01 16.08
N ASP A 18 -15.79 -5.29 15.07
CA ASP A 18 -16.52 -4.24 14.35
C ASP A 18 -16.18 -4.14 12.86
N ARG A 19 -15.48 -5.13 12.30
CA ARG A 19 -15.04 -5.15 10.88
C ARG A 19 -16.18 -4.88 9.91
N SER A 20 -17.31 -5.56 10.07
CA SER A 20 -18.47 -5.40 9.17
C SER A 20 -19.06 -3.99 9.21
N GLU A 21 -19.12 -3.39 10.41
CA GLU A 21 -19.60 -2.02 10.60
C GLU A 21 -18.64 -1.02 9.93
N LEU A 22 -17.32 -1.23 10.08
CA LEU A 22 -16.30 -0.38 9.46
C LEU A 22 -16.33 -0.47 7.94
N ILE A 23 -16.51 -1.68 7.37
CA ILE A 23 -16.68 -1.87 5.93
C ILE A 23 -17.92 -1.14 5.42
N HIS A 24 -19.04 -1.30 6.12
CA HIS A 24 -20.27 -0.58 5.77
C HIS A 24 -20.05 0.94 5.81
N ALA A 25 -19.46 1.46 6.87
CA ALA A 25 -19.15 2.88 7.03
C ALA A 25 -18.19 3.38 5.93
N ALA A 26 -17.18 2.58 5.56
CA ALA A 26 -16.26 2.91 4.48
C ALA A 26 -16.98 3.05 3.13
N LYS A 27 -17.84 2.09 2.78
CA LYS A 27 -18.66 2.13 1.56
C LYS A 27 -19.58 3.36 1.54
N MET A 28 -20.26 3.64 2.66
CA MET A 28 -21.13 4.83 2.79
C MET A 28 -20.35 6.15 2.69
N ALA A 29 -19.10 6.17 3.14
CA ALA A 29 -18.21 7.33 3.03
C ALA A 29 -17.63 7.54 1.62
N GLY A 30 -17.89 6.59 0.69
CA GLY A 30 -17.44 6.66 -0.70
C GLY A 30 -16.10 5.96 -0.97
N ILE A 31 -15.61 5.13 -0.05
CA ILE A 31 -14.47 4.26 -0.34
C ILE A 31 -14.98 3.11 -1.21
N GLN A 32 -14.46 3.03 -2.42
CA GLN A 32 -14.93 2.07 -3.42
C GLN A 32 -14.27 0.70 -3.29
N SER A 33 -13.02 0.70 -2.85
CA SER A 33 -12.20 -0.52 -2.76
C SER A 33 -11.11 -0.34 -1.72
N VAL A 34 -10.67 -1.45 -1.16
CA VAL A 34 -9.48 -1.53 -0.30
C VAL A 34 -8.55 -2.62 -0.81
N LEU A 35 -7.23 -2.41 -0.70
CA LEU A 35 -6.23 -3.43 -0.96
C LEU A 35 -5.67 -3.94 0.37
N LEU A 36 -5.56 -5.26 0.47
CA LEU A 36 -5.16 -5.98 1.67
C LEU A 36 -3.77 -6.57 1.48
N PRO A 37 -2.71 -5.93 2.01
CA PRO A 37 -1.36 -6.48 1.95
C PRO A 37 -1.23 -7.70 2.86
N ASN A 38 -0.43 -8.68 2.46
CA ASN A 38 -0.10 -9.84 3.28
C ASN A 38 1.16 -9.56 4.11
N GLU A 39 1.20 -10.02 5.36
CA GLU A 39 2.35 -9.88 6.25
C GLU A 39 3.20 -11.15 6.26
N ASP A 40 2.56 -12.32 6.45
CA ASP A 40 3.18 -13.64 6.50
C ASP A 40 2.20 -14.75 6.13
N ALA A 41 2.61 -16.02 6.22
CA ALA A 41 1.73 -17.14 5.88
C ALA A 41 0.52 -17.27 6.84
N SER A 42 0.61 -16.76 8.06
CA SER A 42 -0.47 -16.86 9.04
C SER A 42 -1.63 -15.91 8.73
N SER A 43 -1.38 -14.81 8.04
CA SER A 43 -2.39 -13.81 7.66
C SER A 43 -3.21 -14.21 6.41
N ILE A 44 -2.70 -15.15 5.59
CA ILE A 44 -3.33 -15.58 4.33
C ILE A 44 -4.81 -16.01 4.50
N PRO A 45 -5.18 -16.87 5.47
CA PRO A 45 -6.57 -17.29 5.61
C PRO A 45 -7.53 -16.14 5.90
N ALA A 46 -7.13 -15.18 6.73
CA ALA A 46 -7.95 -14.04 7.10
C ALA A 46 -8.16 -13.08 5.90
N ILE A 47 -7.11 -12.83 5.11
CA ILE A 47 -7.19 -12.05 3.87
C ILE A 47 -8.15 -12.73 2.89
N HIS A 48 -7.99 -14.04 2.67
CA HIS A 48 -8.84 -14.79 1.73
C HIS A 48 -10.31 -14.76 2.16
N ALA A 49 -10.58 -15.01 3.45
CA ALA A 49 -11.95 -14.97 3.98
C ALA A 49 -12.60 -13.59 3.79
N LEU A 50 -11.87 -12.51 4.05
CA LEU A 50 -12.39 -11.16 3.86
C LEU A 50 -12.65 -10.85 2.37
N CYS A 51 -11.77 -11.25 1.47
CA CYS A 51 -11.98 -11.08 0.02
C CYS A 51 -13.16 -11.90 -0.51
N GLU A 52 -13.45 -13.06 0.07
CA GLU A 52 -14.61 -13.89 -0.28
C GLU A 52 -15.93 -13.29 0.24
N GLN A 53 -15.90 -12.67 1.42
CA GLN A 53 -17.04 -11.95 1.98
C GLN A 53 -17.33 -10.64 1.25
N GLU A 54 -16.30 -9.98 0.73
CA GLU A 54 -16.35 -8.65 0.13
C GLU A 54 -15.68 -8.62 -1.27
N PRO A 55 -16.12 -9.48 -2.22
CA PRO A 55 -15.41 -9.75 -3.48
C PRO A 55 -15.28 -8.51 -4.38
N ASP A 56 -16.21 -7.57 -4.25
CA ASP A 56 -16.20 -6.33 -5.02
C ASP A 56 -15.55 -5.15 -4.25
N PHE A 57 -15.10 -5.36 -3.02
CA PHE A 57 -14.57 -4.29 -2.18
C PHE A 57 -13.12 -4.53 -1.75
N ALA A 58 -12.77 -5.77 -1.39
CA ALA A 58 -11.47 -6.14 -0.85
C ALA A 58 -10.64 -6.91 -1.87
N TYR A 59 -9.44 -6.41 -2.17
CA TYR A 59 -8.54 -6.95 -3.18
C TYR A 59 -7.22 -7.39 -2.53
N PRO A 60 -6.82 -8.66 -2.63
CA PRO A 60 -5.64 -9.17 -1.93
C PRO A 60 -4.35 -8.83 -2.64
N MET A 61 -3.32 -8.55 -1.88
CA MET A 61 -1.92 -8.63 -2.26
C MET A 61 -1.29 -9.87 -1.61
N MET A 62 -0.12 -10.29 -2.05
CA MET A 62 0.58 -11.43 -1.48
C MET A 62 2.08 -11.18 -1.43
N GLY A 63 2.65 -11.30 -0.25
CA GLY A 63 4.08 -11.09 0.00
C GLY A 63 4.47 -11.48 1.41
N LEU A 64 5.78 -11.49 1.68
CA LEU A 64 6.38 -11.62 2.99
C LEU A 64 6.91 -10.25 3.42
N HIS A 65 6.33 -9.71 4.49
CA HIS A 65 6.74 -8.44 5.07
C HIS A 65 8.15 -8.54 5.66
N PRO A 66 9.00 -7.51 5.52
CA PRO A 66 10.40 -7.58 6.00
C PRO A 66 10.54 -7.88 7.50
N THR A 67 9.61 -7.43 8.33
CA THR A 67 9.65 -7.74 9.78
C THR A 67 9.30 -9.21 10.09
N SER A 68 8.75 -9.96 9.14
CA SER A 68 8.50 -11.40 9.24
C SER A 68 9.64 -12.25 8.66
N VAL A 69 10.72 -11.60 8.20
CA VAL A 69 11.93 -12.28 7.72
C VAL A 69 12.83 -12.61 8.92
N ASP A 70 13.04 -13.89 9.14
CA ASP A 70 13.93 -14.47 10.17
C ASP A 70 14.86 -15.52 9.59
N GLY A 71 15.49 -16.33 10.45
CA GLY A 71 16.38 -17.42 10.02
C GLY A 71 15.68 -18.54 9.22
N ASP A 72 14.36 -18.67 9.27
CA ASP A 72 13.54 -19.65 8.55
C ASP A 72 12.72 -19.07 7.40
N TYR A 73 12.99 -17.83 7.02
CA TYR A 73 12.22 -17.10 6.02
C TYR A 73 12.00 -17.84 4.69
N ILE A 74 12.93 -18.71 4.30
CA ILE A 74 12.83 -19.53 3.07
C ILE A 74 11.59 -20.43 3.10
N ASN A 75 11.25 -21.00 4.27
CA ASN A 75 10.05 -21.81 4.41
C ASN A 75 8.77 -20.95 4.36
N GLU A 76 8.81 -19.75 4.92
CA GLU A 76 7.71 -18.77 4.77
C GLU A 76 7.54 -18.37 3.30
N MET A 77 8.63 -18.05 2.61
CA MET A 77 8.61 -17.72 1.17
C MET A 77 7.95 -18.81 0.33
N LYS A 78 8.25 -20.11 0.60
CA LYS A 78 7.60 -21.24 -0.11
C LYS A 78 6.10 -21.29 0.08
N LYS A 79 5.59 -20.95 1.29
CA LYS A 79 4.15 -20.91 1.57
C LYS A 79 3.48 -19.74 0.82
N ILE A 80 4.14 -18.58 0.79
CA ILE A 80 3.71 -17.39 0.05
C ILE A 80 3.66 -17.68 -1.47
N GLU A 81 4.75 -18.24 -2.01
CA GLU A 81 4.83 -18.63 -3.42
C GLU A 81 3.73 -19.63 -3.80
N HIS A 82 3.49 -20.64 -2.94
CA HIS A 82 2.37 -21.56 -3.15
C HIS A 82 1.01 -20.83 -3.17
N ALA A 83 0.80 -19.86 -2.27
CA ALA A 83 -0.44 -19.08 -2.24
C ALA A 83 -0.65 -18.28 -3.53
N LEU A 84 0.42 -17.74 -4.13
CA LEU A 84 0.36 -17.01 -5.40
C LEU A 84 -0.21 -17.84 -6.57
N THR A 85 -0.11 -19.19 -6.52
CA THR A 85 -0.66 -20.07 -7.54
C THR A 85 -2.16 -20.38 -7.37
N ARG A 86 -2.77 -20.01 -6.23
CA ARG A 86 -4.10 -20.48 -5.82
C ARG A 86 -5.24 -19.54 -6.18
N ARG A 87 -4.97 -18.26 -6.35
CA ARG A 87 -5.97 -17.26 -6.66
C ARG A 87 -5.36 -16.04 -7.34
N LYS A 88 -6.20 -15.14 -7.83
CA LYS A 88 -5.78 -13.85 -8.37
C LYS A 88 -5.39 -12.91 -7.23
N TYR A 89 -4.23 -12.26 -7.37
CA TYR A 89 -3.78 -11.15 -6.55
C TYR A 89 -3.63 -9.89 -7.40
N TYR A 90 -3.59 -8.74 -6.75
CA TYR A 90 -3.53 -7.43 -7.41
C TYR A 90 -2.18 -6.74 -7.26
N ALA A 91 -1.34 -7.25 -6.37
CA ALA A 91 0.06 -6.84 -6.20
C ALA A 91 0.86 -7.94 -5.49
N ILE A 92 2.19 -7.88 -5.62
CA ILE A 92 3.11 -8.54 -4.69
C ILE A 92 3.33 -7.55 -3.54
N GLY A 93 2.87 -7.90 -2.36
CA GLY A 93 2.92 -6.98 -1.20
C GLY A 93 2.21 -7.55 0.05
N GLU A 94 2.68 -7.11 1.19
CA GLU A 94 3.70 -6.11 1.41
C GLU A 94 5.09 -6.74 1.39
N ILE A 95 6.05 -6.11 0.71
CA ILE A 95 7.42 -6.60 0.59
C ILE A 95 8.39 -5.44 0.77
N GLY A 96 9.64 -5.69 1.08
CA GLY A 96 10.60 -4.59 1.21
C GLY A 96 11.68 -4.84 2.24
N ILE A 97 12.17 -3.75 2.84
CA ILE A 97 13.26 -3.77 3.81
C ILE A 97 12.91 -2.83 4.99
N ASP A 98 13.04 -3.35 6.21
CA ASP A 98 12.89 -2.60 7.47
C ASP A 98 14.14 -2.76 8.32
N LEU A 99 14.90 -1.68 8.49
CA LEU A 99 16.10 -1.65 9.32
C LEU A 99 15.92 -0.82 10.60
N TYR A 100 14.68 -0.42 10.90
CA TYR A 100 14.35 0.31 12.10
C TYR A 100 14.31 -0.58 13.35
N TRP A 101 13.61 -1.74 13.24
CA TRP A 101 13.41 -2.61 14.38
C TRP A 101 14.62 -3.52 14.63
N ASP A 102 15.14 -4.16 13.58
CA ASP A 102 16.28 -5.05 13.67
C ASP A 102 17.07 -5.03 12.35
N LYS A 103 18.38 -5.00 12.47
CA LYS A 103 19.32 -5.07 11.33
C LYS A 103 19.94 -6.47 11.16
N GLN A 104 19.64 -7.39 12.07
CA GLN A 104 20.23 -8.74 12.08
C GLN A 104 19.99 -9.47 10.77
N TYR A 105 18.77 -9.36 10.22
CA TYR A 105 18.36 -10.08 9.01
C TYR A 105 18.37 -9.20 7.75
N CYS A 106 19.20 -8.16 7.70
CA CYS A 106 19.27 -7.27 6.54
C CYS A 106 19.58 -8.02 5.24
N THR A 107 20.50 -9.00 5.28
CA THR A 107 20.87 -9.80 4.11
C THR A 107 19.71 -10.68 3.65
N GLU A 108 19.01 -11.31 4.58
CA GLU A 108 17.86 -12.16 4.33
C GLU A 108 16.67 -11.33 3.82
N GLN A 109 16.41 -10.15 4.40
CA GLN A 109 15.39 -9.22 3.92
C GLN A 109 15.67 -8.80 2.47
N LYS A 110 16.91 -8.45 2.12
CA LYS A 110 17.29 -8.13 0.73
C LYS A 110 17.06 -9.32 -0.19
N ALA A 111 17.45 -10.53 0.20
CA ALA A 111 17.26 -11.74 -0.60
C ALA A 111 15.76 -12.06 -0.80
N ALA A 112 14.96 -11.98 0.26
CA ALA A 112 13.52 -12.15 0.20
C ALA A 112 12.86 -11.09 -0.68
N PHE A 113 13.26 -9.84 -0.56
CA PHE A 113 12.75 -8.73 -1.36
C PHE A 113 13.07 -8.92 -2.84
N GLU A 114 14.32 -9.19 -3.21
CA GLU A 114 14.75 -9.43 -4.59
C GLU A 114 14.01 -10.62 -5.22
N THR A 115 13.79 -11.71 -4.47
CA THR A 115 12.99 -12.85 -4.92
C THR A 115 11.55 -12.44 -5.22
N GLN A 116 10.94 -11.64 -4.36
CA GLN A 116 9.55 -11.18 -4.52
C GLN A 116 9.42 -10.13 -5.63
N LEU A 117 10.44 -9.30 -5.86
CA LEU A 117 10.51 -8.46 -7.05
C LEU A 117 10.53 -9.30 -8.34
N GLN A 118 11.24 -10.44 -8.34
CA GLN A 118 11.22 -11.35 -9.49
C GLN A 118 9.82 -11.96 -9.70
N TRP A 119 9.11 -12.37 -8.63
CA TRP A 119 7.72 -12.82 -8.75
C TRP A 119 6.79 -11.76 -9.37
N SER A 120 7.02 -10.47 -9.03
CA SER A 120 6.28 -9.36 -9.63
C SER A 120 6.49 -9.31 -11.15
N LEU A 121 7.72 -9.49 -11.62
CA LEU A 121 8.05 -9.52 -13.04
C LEU A 121 7.40 -10.72 -13.75
N ASP A 122 7.50 -11.91 -13.15
CA ASP A 122 7.00 -13.16 -13.72
C ASP A 122 5.47 -13.17 -13.82
N LEU A 123 4.79 -12.59 -12.82
CA LEU A 123 3.33 -12.50 -12.74
C LEU A 123 2.73 -11.22 -13.35
N HIS A 124 3.59 -10.28 -13.79
CA HIS A 124 3.20 -8.96 -14.29
C HIS A 124 2.36 -8.13 -13.31
N LEU A 125 2.58 -8.32 -12.00
CA LEU A 125 1.90 -7.61 -10.93
C LEU A 125 2.72 -6.40 -10.47
N PRO A 126 2.09 -5.32 -9.99
CA PRO A 126 2.79 -4.26 -9.29
C PRO A 126 3.29 -4.73 -7.93
N VAL A 127 4.21 -3.98 -7.34
CA VAL A 127 4.69 -4.22 -5.97
C VAL A 127 4.18 -3.16 -5.01
N ALA A 128 3.87 -3.55 -3.75
CA ALA A 128 3.65 -2.65 -2.64
C ALA A 128 4.85 -2.76 -1.69
N ILE A 129 5.66 -1.70 -1.66
CA ILE A 129 6.98 -1.70 -1.03
C ILE A 129 6.92 -1.02 0.33
N HIS A 130 7.26 -1.77 1.37
CA HIS A 130 7.64 -1.28 2.68
C HIS A 130 9.11 -0.82 2.67
N MET A 131 9.36 0.38 3.15
CA MET A 131 10.70 0.93 3.21
C MET A 131 10.86 1.76 4.48
N ARG A 132 11.63 1.26 5.44
CA ARG A 132 11.86 1.96 6.70
C ARG A 132 13.32 1.91 7.12
N ASP A 133 13.95 3.08 7.21
CA ASP A 133 15.40 3.23 7.48
C ASP A 133 16.29 2.41 6.54
N ALA A 134 15.84 2.17 5.27
CA ALA A 134 16.42 1.24 4.32
C ALA A 134 16.37 1.76 2.87
N PHE A 135 16.43 3.08 2.67
CA PHE A 135 16.28 3.69 1.34
C PHE A 135 17.29 3.15 0.33
N HIS A 136 18.56 3.15 0.68
CA HIS A 136 19.63 2.71 -0.22
C HIS A 136 19.52 1.23 -0.55
N GLU A 137 19.31 0.39 0.47
CA GLU A 137 19.16 -1.05 0.30
C GLU A 137 17.97 -1.41 -0.60
N THR A 138 16.87 -0.68 -0.43
CA THR A 138 15.65 -0.87 -1.24
C THR A 138 15.90 -0.47 -2.70
N MET A 139 16.50 0.70 -2.93
CA MET A 139 16.79 1.18 -4.28
C MET A 139 17.81 0.27 -4.99
N ASP A 140 18.87 -0.16 -4.31
CA ASP A 140 19.87 -1.10 -4.83
C ASP A 140 19.24 -2.40 -5.31
N SER A 141 18.33 -2.98 -4.51
CA SER A 141 17.62 -4.22 -4.85
C SER A 141 16.69 -4.04 -6.06
N ILE A 142 16.00 -2.89 -6.16
CA ILE A 142 15.15 -2.55 -7.31
C ILE A 142 16.00 -2.43 -8.59
N TYR A 143 17.10 -1.69 -8.54
CA TYR A 143 18.01 -1.54 -9.71
C TYR A 143 18.63 -2.87 -10.10
N LYS A 144 19.05 -3.68 -9.16
CA LYS A 144 19.64 -5.00 -9.40
C LYS A 144 18.64 -5.96 -10.08
N THR A 145 17.36 -5.91 -9.71
CA THR A 145 16.33 -6.79 -10.28
C THR A 145 15.83 -6.32 -11.65
N GLY A 146 15.88 -5.04 -11.95
CA GLY A 146 15.46 -4.48 -13.25
C GLY A 146 14.39 -3.39 -13.11
N ALA A 147 14.84 -2.23 -12.68
CA ALA A 147 14.01 -1.07 -12.35
C ALA A 147 13.09 -0.60 -13.49
N ASP A 148 13.51 -0.76 -14.75
CA ASP A 148 12.78 -0.39 -15.96
C ASP A 148 11.57 -1.30 -16.27
N ARG A 149 11.54 -2.49 -15.69
CA ARG A 149 10.48 -3.48 -15.89
C ARG A 149 9.50 -3.57 -14.72
N LEU A 150 9.91 -3.06 -13.56
CA LEU A 150 9.11 -3.06 -12.33
C LEU A 150 8.13 -1.89 -12.32
N LYS A 151 6.99 -2.10 -11.68
CA LYS A 151 6.00 -1.05 -11.36
C LYS A 151 5.49 -1.26 -9.95
N GLY A 152 5.10 -0.20 -9.26
CA GLY A 152 4.62 -0.36 -7.89
C GLY A 152 4.39 0.93 -7.14
N VAL A 153 4.28 0.79 -5.83
CA VAL A 153 4.10 1.87 -4.89
C VAL A 153 5.07 1.72 -3.72
N PHE A 154 5.75 2.79 -3.37
CA PHE A 154 6.37 2.93 -2.06
C PHE A 154 5.26 3.31 -1.08
N HIS A 155 4.77 2.32 -0.35
CA HIS A 155 3.71 2.52 0.62
C HIS A 155 4.20 3.34 1.82
N CYS A 156 3.29 4.03 2.48
CA CYS A 156 3.54 4.87 3.65
C CYS A 156 4.72 5.86 3.46
N PHE A 157 4.84 6.42 2.25
CA PHE A 157 5.93 7.31 1.92
C PHE A 157 5.91 8.55 2.82
N GLY A 158 6.98 8.73 3.57
CA GLY A 158 7.21 9.88 4.44
C GLY A 158 8.54 10.57 4.17
N GLY A 159 9.13 10.28 3.02
CA GLY A 159 10.48 10.66 2.67
C GLY A 159 10.68 12.13 2.28
N THR A 160 11.93 12.45 2.05
CA THR A 160 12.43 13.77 1.66
C THR A 160 12.29 14.00 0.15
N THR A 161 12.51 15.25 -0.27
CA THR A 161 12.59 15.61 -1.70
C THR A 161 13.73 14.88 -2.43
N ASP A 162 14.85 14.64 -1.75
CA ASP A 162 15.98 13.92 -2.35
C ASP A 162 15.65 12.45 -2.60
N GLU A 163 14.99 11.79 -1.66
CA GLU A 163 14.48 10.42 -1.84
C GLU A 163 13.43 10.36 -2.96
N TRP A 164 12.52 11.34 -3.03
CA TRP A 164 11.59 11.44 -4.15
C TRP A 164 12.32 11.60 -5.49
N ASN A 165 13.35 12.44 -5.56
CA ASN A 165 14.12 12.65 -6.80
C ASN A 165 14.73 11.33 -7.31
N GLU A 166 15.19 10.46 -6.42
CA GLU A 166 15.66 9.12 -6.80
C GLU A 166 14.52 8.20 -7.24
N ILE A 167 13.41 8.14 -6.47
CA ILE A 167 12.23 7.36 -6.82
C ILE A 167 11.63 7.83 -8.15
N SER A 168 11.68 9.12 -8.45
CA SER A 168 11.13 9.70 -9.69
C SER A 168 11.75 9.14 -10.96
N LYS A 169 12.99 8.64 -10.90
CA LYS A 169 13.69 7.95 -11.99
C LYS A 169 13.03 6.61 -12.37
N LEU A 170 12.29 6.01 -11.43
CA LEU A 170 11.50 4.81 -11.65
C LEU A 170 10.12 5.22 -12.22
N THR A 171 10.00 5.28 -13.54
CA THR A 171 8.86 5.91 -14.24
C THR A 171 7.49 5.28 -13.93
N ALA A 172 7.44 4.01 -13.55
CA ALA A 172 6.21 3.27 -13.26
C ALA A 172 5.92 3.11 -11.75
N PHE A 173 6.58 3.94 -10.90
CA PHE A 173 6.36 3.87 -9.46
C PHE A 173 5.56 5.06 -8.95
N TYR A 174 4.75 4.80 -7.95
CA TYR A 174 3.91 5.74 -7.20
C TYR A 174 4.40 5.83 -5.75
N VAL A 175 3.87 6.81 -5.03
CA VAL A 175 4.01 6.90 -3.57
C VAL A 175 2.64 6.83 -2.92
N GLY A 176 2.51 6.01 -1.88
CA GLY A 176 1.32 5.88 -1.04
C GLY A 176 1.36 6.92 0.08
N ILE A 177 0.34 7.75 0.15
CA ILE A 177 0.25 8.82 1.14
C ILE A 177 -0.81 8.46 2.17
N GLY A 178 -0.34 8.21 3.39
CA GLY A 178 -1.15 7.87 4.57
C GLY A 178 -1.31 9.02 5.57
N GLY A 179 -1.83 8.69 6.74
CA GLY A 179 -2.18 9.62 7.82
C GLY A 179 -1.04 10.51 8.31
N ILE A 180 0.20 10.08 8.14
CA ILE A 180 1.41 10.81 8.56
C ILE A 180 1.52 12.22 7.93
N VAL A 181 0.93 12.44 6.75
CA VAL A 181 0.91 13.76 6.09
C VAL A 181 0.23 14.83 6.94
N THR A 182 -0.64 14.43 7.86
CA THR A 182 -1.40 15.34 8.74
C THR A 182 -0.63 15.72 10.01
N TYR A 183 0.54 15.07 10.28
CA TYR A 183 1.28 15.31 11.52
C TYR A 183 2.02 16.64 11.47
N LYS A 184 2.11 17.31 12.65
CA LYS A 184 2.98 18.47 12.79
C LYS A 184 4.45 18.05 12.57
N ASN A 185 5.20 18.88 11.92
CA ASN A 185 6.66 18.72 11.72
C ASN A 185 7.05 17.54 10.80
N ASN A 186 6.12 17.02 9.97
CA ASN A 186 6.53 16.11 8.90
C ASN A 186 7.09 16.89 7.70
N VAL A 187 8.10 16.34 7.06
CA VAL A 187 8.70 16.94 5.84
C VAL A 187 7.83 16.70 4.61
N LEU A 188 6.92 15.72 4.68
CA LEU A 188 6.14 15.24 3.55
C LEU A 188 5.28 16.33 2.90
N SER A 189 4.70 17.27 3.68
CA SER A 189 3.92 18.37 3.14
C SER A 189 4.72 19.28 2.19
N GLU A 190 6.01 19.44 2.41
CA GLU A 190 6.90 20.16 1.50
C GLU A 190 7.32 19.27 0.34
N THR A 191 7.65 18.01 0.59
CA THR A 191 8.04 17.03 -0.44
C THR A 191 6.92 16.86 -1.48
N LEU A 192 5.64 16.84 -1.06
CA LEU A 192 4.48 16.71 -1.95
C LEU A 192 4.43 17.79 -3.04
N LYS A 193 4.95 18.99 -2.78
CA LYS A 193 5.00 20.06 -3.80
C LYS A 193 5.90 19.71 -5.01
N HIS A 194 6.77 18.74 -4.86
CA HIS A 194 7.70 18.26 -5.89
C HIS A 194 7.22 16.98 -6.58
N ILE A 195 6.18 16.31 -6.02
CA ILE A 195 5.64 15.06 -6.55
C ILE A 195 4.49 15.37 -7.51
N PRO A 196 4.51 14.93 -8.78
CA PRO A 196 3.35 15.02 -9.65
C PRO A 196 2.16 14.26 -9.03
N ILE A 197 0.99 14.88 -9.00
CA ILE A 197 -0.21 14.30 -8.41
C ILE A 197 -0.62 12.98 -9.07
N GLU A 198 -0.22 12.78 -10.32
CA GLU A 198 -0.39 11.54 -11.10
C GLU A 198 0.48 10.38 -10.59
N ARG A 199 1.39 10.65 -9.67
CA ARG A 199 2.28 9.67 -9.04
C ARG A 199 1.90 9.36 -7.59
N ILE A 200 0.69 9.76 -7.16
CA ILE A 200 0.19 9.59 -5.78
C ILE A 200 -0.99 8.64 -5.76
N VAL A 201 -0.98 7.73 -4.79
CA VAL A 201 -2.15 6.97 -4.33
C VAL A 201 -2.39 7.28 -2.85
N LEU A 202 -3.62 7.06 -2.37
CA LEU A 202 -3.97 7.29 -0.98
C LEU A 202 -4.19 5.97 -0.24
N GLU A 203 -3.83 5.97 1.03
CA GLU A 203 -3.95 4.79 1.88
C GLU A 203 -4.21 5.17 3.34
N THR A 204 -4.58 4.20 4.15
CA THR A 204 -4.69 4.40 5.61
C THR A 204 -3.56 3.75 6.39
N ASP A 205 -3.08 2.60 5.96
CA ASP A 205 -2.26 1.68 6.75
C ASP A 205 -2.97 1.28 8.06
N SER A 206 -4.32 1.23 8.03
CA SER A 206 -5.09 0.90 9.23
C SER A 206 -4.88 -0.55 9.66
N PRO A 207 -4.69 -0.83 10.96
CA PRO A 207 -5.04 -0.05 12.15
C PRO A 207 -3.97 0.96 12.62
N TYR A 208 -2.88 1.15 11.87
CA TYR A 208 -1.74 1.98 12.25
C TYR A 208 -1.89 3.44 11.77
N LEU A 209 -1.05 4.33 12.28
CA LEU A 209 -0.77 5.67 11.75
C LEU A 209 -2.01 6.58 11.52
N ALA A 210 -2.98 6.55 12.45
CA ALA A 210 -4.18 7.37 12.36
C ALA A 210 -3.86 8.86 12.12
N PRO A 211 -4.54 9.54 11.16
CA PRO A 211 -4.34 10.95 10.89
C PRO A 211 -4.84 11.85 12.03
N VAL A 212 -4.41 13.11 12.05
CA VAL A 212 -5.05 14.15 12.85
C VAL A 212 -6.46 14.39 12.29
N PRO A 213 -7.51 14.50 13.15
CA PRO A 213 -7.49 14.64 14.61
C PRO A 213 -7.50 13.33 15.41
N TYR A 214 -7.37 12.18 14.76
CA TYR A 214 -7.55 10.87 15.39
C TYR A 214 -6.23 10.24 15.88
N ARG A 215 -5.12 10.96 15.83
CA ARG A 215 -3.81 10.46 16.27
C ARG A 215 -3.87 9.86 17.67
N GLY A 216 -3.27 8.65 17.82
CA GLY A 216 -3.29 7.89 19.08
C GLY A 216 -4.51 6.98 19.26
N LYS A 217 -5.47 7.01 18.31
CA LYS A 217 -6.55 6.04 18.21
C LYS A 217 -6.21 4.96 17.18
N ARG A 218 -6.94 3.82 17.22
CA ARG A 218 -6.90 2.84 16.13
C ARG A 218 -7.32 3.53 14.83
N ASN A 219 -6.51 3.41 13.78
CA ASN A 219 -6.85 3.91 12.47
C ASN A 219 -7.95 3.03 11.83
N ILE A 220 -8.79 3.62 11.00
CA ILE A 220 -9.87 2.93 10.29
C ILE A 220 -9.97 3.46 8.85
N PRO A 221 -10.52 2.68 7.89
CA PRO A 221 -10.55 3.08 6.48
C PRO A 221 -11.18 4.45 6.22
N THR A 222 -12.22 4.85 6.95
CA THR A 222 -12.87 6.16 6.76
C THR A 222 -11.97 7.35 7.05
N TYR A 223 -10.89 7.17 7.80
CA TYR A 223 -9.96 8.26 8.10
C TYR A 223 -9.08 8.66 6.90
N ILE A 224 -9.08 7.89 5.81
CA ILE A 224 -8.46 8.29 4.54
C ILE A 224 -8.97 9.67 4.04
N ILE A 225 -10.18 10.06 4.44
CA ILE A 225 -10.77 11.35 4.10
C ILE A 225 -9.95 12.51 4.65
N GLU A 226 -9.40 12.38 5.86
CA GLU A 226 -8.55 13.41 6.45
C GLU A 226 -7.19 13.50 5.74
N THR A 227 -6.64 12.35 5.35
CA THR A 227 -5.46 12.29 4.48
C THR A 227 -5.73 12.99 3.15
N ALA A 228 -6.86 12.66 2.49
CA ALA A 228 -7.24 13.27 1.21
C ALA A 228 -7.39 14.80 1.30
N LYS A 229 -8.05 15.30 2.35
CA LYS A 229 -8.17 16.75 2.60
C LYS A 229 -6.81 17.42 2.72
N LYS A 230 -5.93 16.84 3.55
CA LYS A 230 -4.60 17.41 3.77
C LYS A 230 -3.75 17.41 2.51
N VAL A 231 -3.78 16.34 1.71
CA VAL A 231 -3.07 16.27 0.44
C VAL A 231 -3.64 17.30 -0.56
N ALA A 232 -4.98 17.42 -0.64
CA ALA A 232 -5.62 18.42 -1.49
C ALA A 232 -5.19 19.86 -1.14
N ASP A 233 -5.07 20.17 0.16
CA ASP A 233 -4.54 21.44 0.64
C ASP A 233 -3.08 21.68 0.18
N CYS A 234 -2.23 20.64 0.23
CA CYS A 234 -0.84 20.74 -0.23
C CYS A 234 -0.74 21.09 -1.73
N TYR A 235 -1.68 20.60 -2.54
CA TYR A 235 -1.76 20.90 -3.99
C TYR A 235 -2.63 22.12 -4.32
N ALA A 236 -3.25 22.77 -3.34
CA ALA A 236 -4.17 23.87 -3.52
C ALA A 236 -5.31 23.57 -4.52
N ILE A 237 -5.90 22.37 -4.44
CA ILE A 237 -7.01 21.91 -5.28
C ILE A 237 -8.19 21.40 -4.44
N PRO A 238 -9.43 21.38 -5.00
CA PRO A 238 -10.55 20.75 -4.34
C PRO A 238 -10.30 19.26 -4.03
N VAL A 239 -10.74 18.79 -2.86
CA VAL A 239 -10.56 17.39 -2.44
C VAL A 239 -11.23 16.40 -3.40
N GLU A 240 -12.33 16.78 -4.04
CA GLU A 240 -13.01 15.97 -5.05
C GLU A 240 -12.13 15.76 -6.30
N LYS A 241 -11.37 16.79 -6.69
CA LYS A 241 -10.41 16.69 -7.80
C LYS A 241 -9.24 15.76 -7.44
N LEU A 242 -8.69 15.92 -6.22
CA LEU A 242 -7.66 15.01 -5.72
C LEU A 242 -8.17 13.56 -5.72
N ALA A 243 -9.34 13.31 -5.13
CA ALA A 243 -9.93 11.99 -5.05
C ALA A 243 -10.11 11.34 -6.44
N ALA A 244 -10.56 12.11 -7.43
CA ALA A 244 -10.72 11.61 -8.79
C ALA A 244 -9.37 11.18 -9.41
N ILE A 245 -8.31 11.98 -9.21
CA ILE A 245 -6.97 11.69 -9.74
C ILE A 245 -6.37 10.46 -9.04
N THR A 246 -6.34 10.45 -7.70
CA THR A 246 -5.73 9.36 -6.94
C THR A 246 -6.48 8.04 -7.09
N THR A 247 -7.82 8.09 -7.23
CA THR A 247 -8.62 6.89 -7.57
C THR A 247 -8.23 6.34 -8.93
N ARG A 248 -8.11 7.20 -9.96
CA ARG A 248 -7.65 6.77 -11.29
C ARG A 248 -6.24 6.15 -11.21
N ASN A 249 -5.31 6.80 -10.54
CA ASN A 249 -3.95 6.29 -10.33
C ASN A 249 -3.97 4.87 -9.71
N SER A 250 -4.82 4.66 -8.69
CA SER A 250 -4.98 3.35 -8.03
C SER A 250 -5.56 2.29 -8.96
N LEU A 251 -6.58 2.64 -9.75
CA LEU A 251 -7.19 1.74 -10.74
C LEU A 251 -6.18 1.31 -11.81
N GLU A 252 -5.37 2.26 -12.31
CA GLU A 252 -4.34 2.01 -13.31
C GLU A 252 -3.21 1.14 -12.76
N LEU A 253 -2.68 1.48 -11.57
CA LEU A 253 -1.57 0.77 -10.97
C LEU A 253 -1.92 -0.70 -10.67
N PHE A 254 -3.05 -0.92 -10.00
CA PHE A 254 -3.42 -2.24 -9.49
C PHE A 254 -4.36 -3.02 -10.42
N ALA A 255 -4.76 -2.45 -11.55
CA ALA A 255 -5.72 -3.05 -12.48
C ALA A 255 -7.01 -3.53 -11.78
N ILE A 256 -7.49 -2.75 -10.80
CA ILE A 256 -8.76 -3.02 -10.11
C ILE A 256 -9.92 -2.70 -11.06
N PRO A 257 -11.02 -3.48 -11.05
CA PRO A 257 -12.20 -3.19 -11.86
C PRO A 257 -12.79 -1.80 -11.54
N ASP A 258 -12.94 -0.96 -12.56
CA ASP A 258 -13.61 0.33 -12.44
C ASP A 258 -15.13 0.15 -12.36
N LYS A 259 -15.69 0.39 -11.18
CA LYS A 259 -17.13 0.27 -10.93
C LYS A 259 -17.95 1.43 -11.48
N SER A 260 -17.33 2.55 -11.80
CA SER A 260 -18.04 3.72 -12.35
C SER A 260 -18.66 3.45 -13.71
N ILE A 261 -18.19 2.40 -14.39
CA ILE A 261 -18.73 1.94 -15.68
C ILE A 261 -20.14 1.33 -15.51
N PHE A 262 -20.42 0.74 -14.35
CA PHE A 262 -21.72 0.09 -14.07
C PHE A 262 -22.78 1.10 -13.58
N ASP A 263 -22.37 2.20 -12.93
CA ASP A 263 -23.29 3.24 -12.44
C ASP A 263 -23.96 4.06 -13.59
N LYS A 264 -23.46 3.95 -14.82
CA LYS A 264 -24.01 4.66 -16.01
C LYS A 264 -25.10 3.92 -16.77
N LYS A 265 -25.56 2.77 -16.28
CA LYS A 265 -26.57 1.92 -16.97
C LYS A 265 -27.93 1.87 -16.26
N ILE A 266 -28.25 2.85 -15.38
CA ILE A 266 -29.59 2.97 -14.77
C ILE A 266 -30.20 4.31 -15.16
#